data_18752d1a58395ebd5f170958a2adb1bc
#
_entry.id   18752d1a58395ebd5f170958a2adb1bc
#
_cell.length_a   1.000
_cell.length_b   1.000
_cell.length_c   1.000
_cell.angle_alpha   90.00
_cell.angle_beta   90.00
_cell.angle_gamma   90.00
#
_symmetry.space_group_name_H-M   'P 1'
#
loop_
_entity.id
_entity.type
_entity.pdbx_description
1 polymer ?
#
loop_
_entity_poly.entity_id
_entity_poly.type
_entity_poly.pdbx_seq_one_letter_code
_entity_poly.pdbx_strand_id
1 'polypeptide(L)' 'MSKITIILEMLGDGKWHEIEELQLMLGLNEHKVQDITTFLNKYDFVKINKEHRKVKINRNFQKLLVQTVT' A
#
# COMPACT_ATOMS: atom_id res chain seq x y z
N MET A 1 -3.30 13.80 7.72
CA MET A 1 -3.46 12.34 7.56
C MET A 1 -2.12 11.66 7.63
N SER A 2 -2.09 10.44 8.15
CA SER A 2 -0.85 9.68 8.16
C SER A 2 -0.51 9.20 6.75
N LYS A 3 0.77 8.97 6.50
CA LYS A 3 1.21 8.47 5.20
C LYS A 3 0.69 7.06 4.95
N ILE A 4 0.48 6.26 5.99
CA ILE A 4 -0.10 4.93 5.85
C ILE A 4 -1.54 5.04 5.34
N THR A 5 -2.32 5.99 5.86
CA THR A 5 -3.69 6.21 5.39
C THR A 5 -3.70 6.58 3.90
N ILE A 6 -2.79 7.44 3.48
CA ILE A 6 -2.69 7.85 2.07
C ILE A 6 -2.39 6.63 1.20
N ILE A 7 -1.45 5.78 1.62
CA ILE A 7 -1.12 4.56 0.87
C ILE A 7 -2.34 3.65 0.73
N LEU A 8 -3.05 3.40 1.83
CA LEU A 8 -4.21 2.53 1.79
C LEU A 8 -5.32 3.09 0.91
N GLU A 9 -5.50 4.41 0.90
CA GLU A 9 -6.47 5.04 0.01
C GLU A 9 -6.06 4.88 -1.46
N MET A 10 -4.78 5.07 -1.77
CA MET A 10 -4.29 4.89 -3.13
C MET A 10 -4.48 3.45 -3.61
N LEU A 11 -4.21 2.48 -2.73
CA LEU A 11 -4.30 1.07 -3.09
C LEU A 11 -5.74 0.54 -3.03
N GLY A 12 -6.69 1.38 -2.63
CA GLY A 12 -8.10 0.98 -2.45
C GLY A 12 -8.78 0.55 -3.74
N ASP A 13 -8.19 0.84 -4.91
CA ASP A 13 -8.73 0.39 -6.19
C ASP A 13 -8.48 -1.10 -6.45
N GLY A 14 -7.69 -1.76 -5.59
CA GLY A 14 -7.38 -3.17 -5.73
C GLY A 14 -6.37 -3.51 -6.81
N LYS A 15 -5.77 -2.51 -7.42
CA LYS A 15 -4.82 -2.71 -8.53
C LYS A 15 -3.38 -2.63 -8.05
N TRP A 16 -2.46 -3.18 -8.85
CA TRP A 16 -1.04 -3.05 -8.61
C TRP A 16 -0.60 -1.60 -8.88
N HIS A 17 0.20 -1.05 -7.96
CA HIS A 17 0.76 0.29 -8.09
C HIS A 17 2.28 0.21 -8.00
N GLU A 18 2.97 1.02 -8.77
CA GLU A 18 4.43 1.03 -8.76
C GLU A 18 4.96 1.75 -7.51
N ILE A 19 6.10 1.29 -7.01
CA ILE A 19 6.75 1.92 -5.86
C ILE A 19 7.04 3.40 -6.17
N GLU A 20 7.45 3.69 -7.41
CA GLU A 20 7.73 5.06 -7.85
C GLU A 20 6.50 5.96 -7.74
N GLU A 21 5.33 5.43 -8.03
CA GLU A 21 4.08 6.16 -7.88
C GLU A 21 3.86 6.57 -6.43
N LEU A 22 4.10 5.65 -5.50
CA LEU A 22 3.98 5.93 -4.08
C LEU A 22 4.99 6.98 -3.62
N GLN A 23 6.21 6.92 -4.15
CA GLN A 23 7.24 7.92 -3.84
C GLN A 23 6.77 9.33 -4.21
N LEU A 24 6.21 9.48 -5.39
CA LEU A 24 5.74 10.77 -5.88
C LEU A 24 4.58 11.29 -5.04
N MET A 25 3.62 10.42 -4.75
CA MET A 25 2.43 10.83 -4.01
C MET A 25 2.72 11.17 -2.55
N LEU A 26 3.70 10.50 -1.95
CA LEU A 26 4.01 10.69 -0.54
C LEU A 26 5.12 11.71 -0.31
N GLY A 27 5.86 12.06 -1.37
CA GLY A 27 7.03 12.92 -1.23
C GLY A 27 8.14 12.27 -0.44
N LEU A 28 8.27 10.94 -0.52
CA LEU A 28 9.29 10.18 0.19
C LEU A 28 10.27 9.55 -0.79
N ASN A 29 11.48 9.22 -0.29
CA ASN A 29 12.43 8.47 -1.09
C ASN A 29 12.07 6.98 -1.11
N GLU A 30 12.72 6.22 -2.00
CA GLU A 30 12.43 4.80 -2.18
C GLU A 30 12.60 4.01 -0.90
N HIS A 31 13.66 4.30 -0.13
CA HIS A 31 13.94 3.57 1.11
C HIS A 31 12.79 3.68 2.10
N LYS A 32 12.26 4.90 2.26
CA LYS A 32 11.15 5.12 3.19
C LYS A 32 9.87 4.44 2.72
N VAL A 33 9.59 4.47 1.41
CA VAL A 33 8.43 3.78 0.85
C VAL A 33 8.58 2.27 1.04
N GLN A 34 9.77 1.73 0.81
CA GLN A 34 10.01 0.31 1.04
C GLN A 34 9.82 -0.09 2.50
N ASP A 35 10.29 0.75 3.44
CA ASP A 35 10.09 0.48 4.86
C ASP A 35 8.61 0.39 5.21
N ILE A 36 7.81 1.33 4.71
CA ILE A 36 6.38 1.37 5.00
C ILE A 36 5.67 0.18 4.35
N THR A 37 5.96 -0.12 3.09
CA THR A 37 5.30 -1.23 2.40
C THR A 37 5.72 -2.58 2.99
N THR A 38 6.97 -2.71 3.42
CA THR A 38 7.44 -3.93 4.10
C THR A 38 6.69 -4.13 5.41
N PHE A 39 6.51 -3.06 6.16
CA PHE A 39 5.73 -3.11 7.40
C PHE A 39 4.29 -3.57 7.12
N LEU A 40 3.64 -2.97 6.13
CA LEU A 40 2.26 -3.33 5.79
C LEU A 40 2.17 -4.77 5.28
N ASN A 41 3.17 -5.23 4.55
CA ASN A 41 3.21 -6.60 4.05
C ASN A 41 3.37 -7.61 5.19
N LYS A 42 4.14 -7.25 6.21
CA LYS A 42 4.36 -8.10 7.38
C LYS A 42 3.04 -8.46 8.07
N TYR A 43 2.10 -7.52 8.08
CA TYR A 43 0.79 -7.73 8.71
C TYR A 43 -0.29 -8.13 7.69
N ASP A 44 0.10 -8.51 6.49
CA ASP A 44 -0.81 -8.96 5.42
C ASP A 44 -1.79 -7.89 4.97
N PHE A 45 -1.46 -6.62 5.15
CA PHE A 45 -2.30 -5.53 4.66
C PHE A 45 -2.12 -5.31 3.17
N VAL A 46 -0.93 -5.56 2.65
CA VAL A 46 -0.62 -5.40 1.23
C VAL A 46 0.19 -6.58 0.72
N LYS A 47 0.20 -6.76 -0.60
CA LYS A 47 1.04 -7.73 -1.29
C LYS A 47 2.11 -6.97 -2.05
N ILE A 48 3.32 -7.52 -2.10
CA ILE A 48 4.45 -6.92 -2.80
C ILE A 48 4.92 -7.84 -3.91
N ASN A 49 5.10 -7.28 -5.10
CA ASN A 49 5.76 -7.96 -6.21
C ASN A 49 7.15 -7.34 -6.35
N LYS A 50 8.16 -8.02 -5.81
CA LYS A 50 9.53 -7.50 -5.79
C LYS A 50 10.13 -7.42 -7.19
N GLU A 51 9.79 -8.38 -8.05
CA GLU A 51 10.32 -8.45 -9.39
C GLU A 51 9.93 -7.23 -10.23
N HIS A 52 8.67 -6.81 -10.12
CA HIS A 52 8.15 -5.68 -10.89
C HIS A 52 8.04 -4.40 -10.09
N ARG A 53 8.50 -4.40 -8.83
CA ARG A 53 8.49 -3.24 -7.93
C ARG A 53 7.09 -2.65 -7.81
N LYS A 54 6.11 -3.52 -7.54
CA LYS A 54 4.71 -3.13 -7.42
C LYS A 54 4.12 -3.59 -6.11
N VAL A 55 3.07 -2.92 -5.68
CA VAL A 55 2.36 -3.23 -4.44
C VAL A 55 0.87 -3.08 -4.68
N LYS A 56 0.09 -3.91 -4.00
CA LYS A 56 -1.37 -3.76 -4.02
C LYS A 56 -1.94 -4.15 -2.66
N ILE A 57 -3.17 -3.69 -2.40
CA ILE A 57 -3.85 -4.02 -1.16
C ILE A 57 -4.20 -5.51 -1.12
N ASN A 58 -4.14 -6.13 0.06
CA ASN A 58 -4.59 -7.49 0.23
C ASN A 58 -6.12 -7.50 0.17
N ARG A 59 -6.68 -8.39 -0.64
CA ARG A 59 -8.12 -8.45 -0.86
C ARG A 59 -8.90 -8.66 0.44
N ASN A 60 -8.41 -9.55 1.30
CA ASN A 60 -9.09 -9.82 2.57
C ASN A 60 -9.09 -8.60 3.47
N PHE A 61 -7.98 -7.87 3.52
CA PHE A 61 -7.90 -6.64 4.30
C PHE A 61 -8.83 -5.57 3.72
N GLN A 62 -8.89 -5.47 2.40
CA GLN A 62 -9.79 -4.53 1.73
C GLN A 62 -11.25 -4.79 2.13
N LYS A 63 -11.64 -6.08 2.17
CA LYS A 63 -13.00 -6.45 2.59
C LYS A 63 -13.29 -6.02 4.03
N LEU A 64 -12.31 -6.16 4.92
CA LEU A 64 -12.45 -5.73 6.30
C LEU A 64 -12.67 -4.22 6.39
N LEU A 65 -11.93 -3.44 5.60
CA LEU A 65 -12.09 -1.98 5.58
C LEU A 65 -13.50 -1.58 5.15
N VAL A 66 -14.03 -2.24 4.13
CA VAL A 66 -15.38 -1.96 3.64
C VAL A 66 -16.42 -2.30 4.71
N GLN A 67 -16.23 -3.41 5.43
CA GLN A 67 -17.15 -3.82 6.47
C GLN A 67 -17.15 -2.87 7.67
N THR A 68 -15.99 -2.29 7.99
CA THR A 68 -15.89 -1.39 9.14
C THR A 68 -16.44 -0.01 8.85
N VAL A 69 -16.58 0.37 7.60
CA VAL A 69 -17.10 1.69 7.21
C VAL A 69 -18.63 1.72 7.20
N THR A 70 -19.24 0.56 7.10
CA THR A 70 -20.70 0.47 7.16
C THR A 70 -21.19 0.33 8.58
#